data_09ca044c8d0cc999fe1ad5be3ff8b114
#
_entry.id   09ca044c8d0cc999fe1ad5be3ff8b114
#
_cell.length_a   1.000
_cell.length_b   1.000
_cell.length_c   1.000
_cell.angle_alpha   90.00
_cell.angle_beta   90.00
_cell.angle_gamma   90.00
#
_symmetry.space_group_name_H-M   'P 1'
#
loop_
_entity.id
_entity.type
_entity.pdbx_description
1 polymer ?
#
loop_
_entity_poly.entity_id
_entity_poly.type
_entity_poly.pdbx_seq_one_letter_code
_entity_poly.pdbx_strand_id
1 'polypeptide(L)'
;MTKLNDKAPSLATTLAHLLRQEPELLSFDSARLANALWQRMADEKILTPRLSTPTNTQTYPYTEIVKAAAYLSHQSGLPGLAMTWLAQQRLIEIIAQCENSVIKDTYLADLIAGNTLSALAVSEPKVGAHPKHLNTRADKVGDTYRLNGEKTYVTNGLNAAFFIVFAITDVVDKRKQFTAFIVPKDSKGLSISPLHGFDALKPSTHCTLLLDDCELPDSHILGDIGKAFDDISKPFREYEDVMMLAPLAGAMQSLIDQLCAHDAELIANDNLGQLLAITESVEVLSSQAASQLEQANPHTNPISLIITGRLLVEHFNQTIKQLSAEQPLNDAIKRLIKDIEVLSNIAQSVNKIKQINLAIHYRQQELT
;
A
#
# COMPACT_ATOMS: atom_id res chain seq x y z
N MET A 1 6.46 -41.26 20.14
CA MET A 1 5.93 -39.96 20.56
C MET A 1 6.76 -38.86 19.92
N THR A 2 6.39 -38.48 18.73
CA THR A 2 7.05 -37.42 17.96
C THR A 2 6.60 -36.10 18.55
N LYS A 3 7.53 -35.27 19.05
CA LYS A 3 7.27 -33.89 19.48
C LYS A 3 6.68 -33.16 18.28
N LEU A 4 5.39 -32.80 18.35
CA LEU A 4 4.83 -31.78 17.45
C LEU A 4 5.71 -30.53 17.60
N ASN A 5 6.32 -30.13 16.49
CA ASN A 5 6.96 -28.83 16.38
C ASN A 5 5.88 -27.76 16.61
N ASP A 6 5.90 -27.12 17.77
CA ASP A 6 5.14 -25.89 18.09
C ASP A 6 5.72 -24.73 17.25
N LYS A 7 5.57 -24.81 15.94
CA LYS A 7 5.72 -23.62 15.09
C LYS A 7 4.48 -22.73 15.33
N ALA A 8 4.73 -21.51 15.77
CA ALA A 8 3.67 -20.49 15.83
C ALA A 8 2.89 -20.47 14.49
N PRO A 9 1.56 -20.28 14.55
CA PRO A 9 0.74 -20.26 13.32
C PRO A 9 1.25 -19.19 12.35
N SER A 10 1.11 -19.43 11.06
CA SER A 10 1.44 -18.43 10.05
C SER A 10 0.51 -17.21 10.18
N LEU A 11 0.97 -16.04 9.73
CA LEU A 11 0.17 -14.81 9.75
C LEU A 11 -1.17 -14.99 9.00
N ALA A 12 -1.13 -15.66 7.85
CA ALA A 12 -2.33 -15.98 7.06
C ALA A 12 -3.27 -16.93 7.83
N THR A 13 -2.73 -17.91 8.58
CA THR A 13 -3.52 -18.80 9.40
C THR A 13 -4.22 -18.07 10.56
N THR A 14 -3.54 -17.15 11.22
CA THR A 14 -4.12 -16.32 12.29
C THR A 14 -5.24 -15.44 11.74
N LEU A 15 -4.99 -14.77 10.61
CA LEU A 15 -6.00 -13.98 9.93
C LEU A 15 -7.20 -14.83 9.48
N ALA A 16 -6.96 -16.01 8.92
CA ALA A 16 -8.03 -16.94 8.52
C ALA A 16 -8.86 -17.42 9.71
N HIS A 17 -8.24 -17.62 10.86
CA HIS A 17 -8.95 -17.97 12.08
C HIS A 17 -9.85 -16.83 12.55
N LEU A 18 -9.33 -15.61 12.62
CA LEU A 18 -10.09 -14.41 12.98
C LEU A 18 -11.31 -14.23 12.09
N LEU A 19 -11.14 -14.22 10.76
CA LEU A 19 -12.23 -13.97 9.81
C LEU A 19 -13.27 -15.09 9.79
N ARG A 20 -12.91 -16.33 10.14
CA ARG A 20 -13.88 -17.44 10.28
C ARG A 20 -14.68 -17.37 11.56
N GLN A 21 -14.07 -16.88 12.66
CA GLN A 21 -14.77 -16.73 13.94
C GLN A 21 -15.70 -15.51 13.93
N GLU A 22 -15.33 -14.45 13.26
CA GLU A 22 -16.02 -13.17 13.24
C GLU A 22 -16.24 -12.68 11.78
N PRO A 23 -17.05 -13.42 10.96
CA PRO A 23 -17.24 -13.09 9.55
C PRO A 23 -17.90 -11.73 9.34
N GLU A 24 -18.65 -11.23 10.33
CA GLU A 24 -19.27 -9.91 10.36
C GLU A 24 -18.22 -8.77 10.28
N LEU A 25 -16.96 -9.02 10.62
CA LEU A 25 -15.89 -8.03 10.50
C LEU A 25 -15.66 -7.58 9.04
N LEU A 26 -16.07 -8.40 8.06
CA LEU A 26 -16.04 -8.05 6.64
C LEU A 26 -17.37 -7.45 6.15
N SER A 27 -18.41 -7.43 6.99
CA SER A 27 -19.75 -6.89 6.66
C SER A 27 -19.84 -5.41 7.02
N PHE A 28 -19.01 -4.57 6.41
CA PHE A 28 -19.06 -3.12 6.59
C PHE A 28 -19.46 -2.41 5.28
N ASP A 29 -20.04 -1.23 5.42
CA ASP A 29 -20.20 -0.36 4.26
C ASP A 29 -18.82 -0.11 3.68
N SER A 30 -18.60 -0.57 2.45
CA SER A 30 -17.31 -0.47 1.74
C SER A 30 -16.77 0.97 1.63
N ALA A 31 -17.52 1.97 2.09
CA ALA A 31 -17.09 3.37 2.15
C ALA A 31 -16.26 3.71 3.41
N ARG A 32 -16.31 2.88 4.46
CA ARG A 32 -15.58 3.11 5.71
C ARG A 32 -14.85 1.85 6.17
N LEU A 33 -13.59 2.01 6.55
CA LEU A 33 -12.87 0.95 7.24
C LEU A 33 -13.57 0.66 8.57
N ALA A 34 -13.91 -0.60 8.83
CA ALA A 34 -14.52 -0.99 10.09
C ALA A 34 -13.48 -0.88 11.22
N ASN A 35 -13.67 0.04 12.16
CA ASN A 35 -12.81 0.15 13.33
C ASN A 35 -12.68 -1.18 14.08
N ALA A 36 -13.78 -1.96 14.16
CA ALA A 36 -13.77 -3.27 14.80
C ALA A 36 -12.76 -4.23 14.15
N LEU A 37 -12.73 -4.36 12.82
CA LEU A 37 -11.74 -5.20 12.14
C LEU A 37 -10.33 -4.75 12.47
N TRP A 38 -10.08 -3.44 12.46
CA TRP A 38 -8.75 -2.88 12.68
C TRP A 38 -8.26 -3.15 14.11
N GLN A 39 -9.12 -2.96 15.11
CA GLN A 39 -8.82 -3.27 16.50
C GLN A 39 -8.61 -4.77 16.72
N ARG A 40 -9.47 -5.62 16.12
CA ARG A 40 -9.27 -7.08 16.22
C ARG A 40 -7.98 -7.54 15.56
N MET A 41 -7.58 -6.97 14.44
CA MET A 41 -6.27 -7.22 13.82
C MET A 41 -5.11 -6.76 14.72
N ALA A 42 -5.29 -5.68 15.48
CA ALA A 42 -4.30 -5.22 16.47
C ALA A 42 -4.18 -6.19 17.64
N ASP A 43 -5.32 -6.64 18.21
CA ASP A 43 -5.36 -7.62 19.32
C ASP A 43 -4.64 -8.92 18.96
N GLU A 44 -4.85 -9.41 17.73
CA GLU A 44 -4.22 -10.63 17.20
C GLU A 44 -2.79 -10.39 16.68
N LYS A 45 -2.21 -9.20 16.86
CA LYS A 45 -0.87 -8.82 16.40
C LYS A 45 -0.70 -8.85 14.88
N ILE A 46 -1.80 -8.89 14.13
CA ILE A 46 -1.79 -8.91 12.65
C ILE A 46 -1.49 -7.51 12.10
N LEU A 47 -1.85 -6.45 12.83
CA LEU A 47 -1.71 -5.07 12.35
C LEU A 47 -0.25 -4.63 12.24
N THR A 48 0.64 -5.15 13.10
CA THR A 48 2.05 -4.79 13.16
C THR A 48 2.98 -6.01 13.09
N PRO A 49 2.91 -6.80 12.01
CA PRO A 49 3.55 -8.11 11.95
C PRO A 49 5.08 -8.07 11.95
N ARG A 50 5.68 -6.92 11.65
CA ARG A 50 7.14 -6.73 11.64
C ARG A 50 7.67 -5.96 12.84
N LEU A 51 6.80 -5.43 13.67
CA LEU A 51 7.21 -4.63 14.82
C LEU A 51 7.38 -5.51 16.05
N SER A 52 8.61 -5.63 16.54
CA SER A 52 8.88 -6.23 17.85
C SER A 52 8.58 -5.20 18.94
N THR A 53 7.76 -5.60 19.91
CA THR A 53 7.43 -4.79 21.09
C THR A 53 7.73 -5.59 22.36
N PRO A 54 7.82 -4.97 23.54
CA PRO A 54 8.02 -5.70 24.79
C PRO A 54 6.97 -6.79 25.05
N THR A 55 5.77 -6.62 24.53
CA THR A 55 4.65 -7.58 24.68
C THR A 55 4.48 -8.52 23.49
N ASN A 56 5.19 -8.27 22.37
CA ASN A 56 5.18 -9.12 21.18
C ASN A 56 6.56 -9.14 20.53
N THR A 57 7.30 -10.23 20.74
CA THR A 57 8.62 -10.44 20.13
C THR A 57 8.56 -11.20 18.80
N GLN A 58 7.38 -11.73 18.45
CA GLN A 58 7.20 -12.43 17.18
C GLN A 58 7.10 -11.45 16.03
N THR A 59 7.95 -11.62 15.04
CA THR A 59 7.91 -10.89 13.76
C THR A 59 7.77 -11.87 12.61
N TYR A 60 7.15 -11.40 11.53
CA TYR A 60 6.90 -12.20 10.34
C TYR A 60 7.70 -11.65 9.14
N PRO A 61 8.27 -12.52 8.31
CA PRO A 61 8.95 -12.10 7.08
C PRO A 61 7.94 -11.55 6.05
N TYR A 62 8.42 -10.79 5.09
CA TYR A 62 7.57 -10.24 4.02
C TYR A 62 6.84 -11.34 3.24
N THR A 63 7.41 -12.53 3.12
CA THR A 63 6.75 -13.69 2.48
C THR A 63 5.47 -14.13 3.20
N GLU A 64 5.40 -14.01 4.52
CA GLU A 64 4.17 -14.29 5.28
C GLU A 64 3.16 -13.14 5.17
N ILE A 65 3.64 -11.90 5.08
CA ILE A 65 2.79 -10.72 4.91
C ILE A 65 2.08 -10.74 3.55
N VAL A 66 2.79 -11.06 2.45
CA VAL A 66 2.15 -11.14 1.13
C VAL A 66 1.12 -12.25 1.06
N LYS A 67 1.35 -13.42 1.69
CA LYS A 67 0.34 -14.48 1.78
C LYS A 67 -0.91 -14.02 2.52
N ALA A 68 -0.72 -13.34 3.66
CA ALA A 68 -1.84 -12.81 4.44
C ALA A 68 -2.59 -11.70 3.68
N ALA A 69 -1.88 -10.84 2.92
CA ALA A 69 -2.50 -9.80 2.08
C ALA A 69 -3.31 -10.40 0.93
N ALA A 70 -2.79 -11.41 0.24
CA ALA A 70 -3.52 -12.14 -0.78
C ALA A 70 -4.77 -12.81 -0.19
N TYR A 71 -4.64 -13.49 0.94
CA TYR A 71 -5.76 -14.11 1.64
C TYR A 71 -6.84 -13.08 2.04
N LEU A 72 -6.45 -11.94 2.63
CA LEU A 72 -7.37 -10.87 3.01
C LEU A 72 -8.14 -10.33 1.80
N SER A 73 -7.42 -10.06 0.70
CA SER A 73 -8.01 -9.58 -0.56
C SER A 73 -8.96 -10.61 -1.17
N HIS A 74 -8.60 -11.89 -1.16
CA HIS A 74 -9.42 -12.99 -1.66
C HIS A 74 -10.71 -13.14 -0.85
N GLN A 75 -10.61 -13.26 0.47
CA GLN A 75 -11.78 -13.51 1.34
C GLN A 75 -12.75 -12.33 1.41
N SER A 76 -12.22 -11.11 1.33
CA SER A 76 -13.06 -9.90 1.39
C SER A 76 -13.61 -9.47 0.02
N GLY A 77 -12.95 -9.85 -1.09
CA GLY A 77 -13.20 -9.24 -2.40
C GLY A 77 -12.83 -7.75 -2.45
N LEU A 78 -12.02 -7.26 -1.50
CA LEU A 78 -11.70 -5.85 -1.34
C LEU A 78 -10.16 -5.62 -1.34
N PRO A 79 -9.52 -5.54 -2.51
CA PRO A 79 -8.07 -5.31 -2.58
C PRO A 79 -7.63 -3.99 -1.92
N GLY A 80 -8.51 -2.99 -1.86
CA GLY A 80 -8.27 -1.74 -1.13
C GLY A 80 -8.10 -1.94 0.38
N LEU A 81 -8.73 -2.95 0.97
CA LEU A 81 -8.55 -3.29 2.38
C LEU A 81 -7.12 -3.83 2.64
N ALA A 82 -6.68 -4.77 1.80
CA ALA A 82 -5.32 -5.31 1.90
C ALA A 82 -4.26 -4.22 1.61
N MET A 83 -4.50 -3.34 0.64
CA MET A 83 -3.65 -2.17 0.36
C MET A 83 -3.56 -1.24 1.57
N THR A 84 -4.68 -0.93 2.23
CA THR A 84 -4.70 -0.13 3.46
C THR A 84 -3.86 -0.77 4.55
N TRP A 85 -4.04 -2.07 4.79
CA TRP A 85 -3.28 -2.79 5.80
C TRP A 85 -1.77 -2.77 5.51
N LEU A 86 -1.35 -3.06 4.29
CA LEU A 86 0.06 -3.02 3.89
C LEU A 86 0.67 -1.62 4.06
N ALA A 87 -0.04 -0.56 3.64
CA ALA A 87 0.42 0.81 3.80
C ALA A 87 0.59 1.18 5.28
N GLN A 88 -0.38 0.84 6.14
CA GLN A 88 -0.32 1.15 7.57
C GLN A 88 0.84 0.43 8.27
N GLN A 89 1.11 -0.84 7.97
CA GLN A 89 2.27 -1.55 8.52
C GLN A 89 3.55 -0.75 8.29
N ARG A 90 3.78 -0.32 7.05
CA ARG A 90 5.00 0.42 6.70
C ARG A 90 5.06 1.79 7.37
N LEU A 91 3.94 2.50 7.48
CA LEU A 91 3.89 3.80 8.17
C LEU A 91 4.12 3.66 9.68
N ILE A 92 3.58 2.62 10.32
CA ILE A 92 3.84 2.32 11.73
C ILE A 92 5.33 2.00 11.96
N GLU A 93 5.97 1.23 11.08
CA GLU A 93 7.41 0.96 11.15
C GLU A 93 8.23 2.25 11.05
N ILE A 94 7.90 3.15 10.12
CA ILE A 94 8.57 4.45 9.97
C ILE A 94 8.45 5.29 11.25
N ILE A 95 7.27 5.38 11.85
CA ILE A 95 7.05 6.09 13.12
C ILE A 95 7.81 5.41 14.27
N ALA A 96 7.79 4.09 14.35
CA ALA A 96 8.48 3.34 15.39
C ALA A 96 10.01 3.49 15.34
N GLN A 97 10.57 3.64 14.14
CA GLN A 97 12.00 3.76 13.89
C GLN A 97 12.52 5.21 13.96
N CYS A 98 11.63 6.22 13.91
CA CYS A 98 12.09 7.62 13.96
C CYS A 98 12.75 7.93 15.31
N GLU A 99 13.72 8.86 15.32
CA GLU A 99 14.39 9.29 16.53
C GLU A 99 13.58 10.31 17.35
N ASN A 100 12.59 10.94 16.74
CA ASN A 100 11.74 11.95 17.36
C ASN A 100 10.80 11.32 18.40
N SER A 101 11.13 11.46 19.69
CA SER A 101 10.34 10.92 20.80
C SER A 101 8.95 11.56 20.88
N VAL A 102 8.81 12.85 20.58
CA VAL A 102 7.51 13.55 20.60
C VAL A 102 6.52 12.88 19.63
N ILE A 103 6.98 12.56 18.41
CA ILE A 103 6.15 11.87 17.43
C ILE A 103 5.79 10.46 17.91
N LYS A 104 6.77 9.69 18.41
CA LYS A 104 6.51 8.32 18.92
C LYS A 104 5.54 8.34 20.08
N ASP A 105 5.78 9.17 21.09
CA ASP A 105 4.97 9.22 22.30
C ASP A 105 3.54 9.68 22.00
N THR A 106 3.36 10.52 20.96
CA THR A 106 2.03 11.03 20.58
C THR A 106 1.22 10.02 19.77
N TYR A 107 1.84 9.27 18.85
CA TYR A 107 1.07 8.57 17.81
C TYR A 107 1.25 7.05 17.81
N LEU A 108 2.40 6.50 18.26
CA LEU A 108 2.73 5.11 18.04
C LEU A 108 1.80 4.14 18.77
N ALA A 109 1.43 4.45 20.01
CA ALA A 109 0.56 3.59 20.81
C ALA A 109 -0.82 3.39 20.16
N ASP A 110 -1.45 4.47 19.69
CA ASP A 110 -2.75 4.44 19.04
C ASP A 110 -2.70 3.77 17.65
N LEU A 111 -1.61 3.93 16.92
CA LEU A 111 -1.39 3.22 15.66
C LEU A 111 -1.27 1.71 15.87
N ILE A 112 -0.51 1.26 16.87
CA ILE A 112 -0.34 -0.16 17.21
C ILE A 112 -1.66 -0.78 17.70
N ALA A 113 -2.42 -0.04 18.50
CA ALA A 113 -3.71 -0.48 19.02
C ALA A 113 -4.84 -0.46 17.97
N GLY A 114 -4.59 0.03 16.76
CA GLY A 114 -5.61 0.13 15.72
C GLY A 114 -6.66 1.22 15.97
N ASN A 115 -6.41 2.14 16.91
CA ASN A 115 -7.33 3.23 17.24
C ASN A 115 -7.32 4.32 16.17
N THR A 116 -6.22 4.46 15.43
CA THR A 116 -6.03 5.51 14.44
C THR A 116 -5.26 5.01 13.22
N LEU A 117 -5.37 5.75 12.13
CA LEU A 117 -4.66 5.56 10.88
C LEU A 117 -3.80 6.78 10.57
N SER A 118 -2.75 6.56 9.78
CA SER A 118 -1.95 7.63 9.20
C SER A 118 -2.02 7.59 7.67
N ALA A 119 -1.57 8.65 7.01
CA ALA A 119 -1.50 8.69 5.56
C ALA A 119 -0.21 9.37 5.08
N LEU A 120 0.35 8.85 3.99
CA LEU A 120 1.53 9.42 3.34
C LEU A 120 1.10 10.35 2.19
N ALA A 121 1.56 11.60 2.22
CA ALA A 121 1.18 12.63 1.27
C ALA A 121 2.42 13.15 0.50
N VAL A 122 2.73 12.51 -0.63
CA VAL A 122 3.86 12.86 -1.50
C VAL A 122 3.38 13.46 -2.82
N SER A 123 2.44 12.77 -3.49
CA SER A 123 1.97 13.12 -4.84
C SER A 123 1.29 14.48 -4.90
N GLU A 124 1.50 15.20 -5.99
CA GLU A 124 0.86 16.48 -6.29
C GLU A 124 0.05 16.42 -7.60
N PRO A 125 -0.96 17.28 -7.78
CA PRO A 125 -1.79 17.30 -8.97
C PRO A 125 -0.96 17.38 -10.26
N LYS A 126 -1.34 16.60 -11.28
CA LYS A 126 -0.74 16.55 -12.63
C LYS A 126 0.69 16.01 -12.71
N VAL A 127 1.45 15.96 -11.60
CA VAL A 127 2.88 15.57 -11.61
C VAL A 127 3.17 14.28 -10.84
N GLY A 128 2.21 13.78 -10.08
CA GLY A 128 2.40 12.59 -9.23
C GLY A 128 3.48 12.81 -8.18
N ALA A 129 4.27 11.78 -7.90
CA ALA A 129 5.34 11.80 -6.87
C ALA A 129 6.75 12.10 -7.46
N HIS A 130 6.85 12.64 -8.69
CA HIS A 130 8.15 12.85 -9.31
C HIS A 130 8.89 14.04 -8.68
N PRO A 131 10.07 13.85 -8.02
CA PRO A 131 10.67 14.85 -7.15
C PRO A 131 11.02 16.17 -7.84
N LYS A 132 11.38 16.15 -9.14
CA LYS A 132 11.68 17.37 -9.89
C LYS A 132 10.45 18.30 -10.03
N HIS A 133 9.25 17.73 -10.01
CA HIS A 133 8.01 18.44 -10.30
C HIS A 133 7.20 18.79 -9.06
N LEU A 134 7.51 18.22 -7.91
CA LEU A 134 6.85 18.59 -6.65
C LEU A 134 7.15 20.05 -6.29
N ASN A 135 6.16 20.77 -5.76
CA ASN A 135 6.24 22.20 -5.46
C ASN A 135 5.81 22.58 -4.04
N THR A 136 5.18 21.67 -3.28
CA THR A 136 4.84 21.93 -1.87
C THR A 136 6.09 22.35 -1.11
N ARG A 137 6.05 23.49 -0.42
CA ARG A 137 7.18 24.11 0.28
C ARG A 137 6.90 24.18 1.77
N ALA A 138 7.99 24.21 2.55
CA ALA A 138 7.99 24.49 3.97
C ALA A 138 9.05 25.57 4.24
N ASP A 139 8.59 26.79 4.50
CA ASP A 139 9.46 27.91 4.79
C ASP A 139 9.65 28.04 6.29
N LYS A 140 10.93 28.09 6.77
CA LYS A 140 11.22 28.20 8.20
C LYS A 140 10.97 29.62 8.70
N VAL A 141 10.20 29.75 9.80
CA VAL A 141 9.86 31.01 10.46
C VAL A 141 10.10 30.85 11.97
N GLY A 142 11.25 31.30 12.45
CA GLY A 142 11.68 31.06 13.85
C GLY A 142 11.82 29.57 14.15
N ASP A 143 11.09 29.06 15.15
CA ASP A 143 11.06 27.66 15.57
C ASP A 143 9.89 26.86 14.92
N THR A 144 9.29 27.42 13.87
CA THR A 144 8.19 26.79 13.13
C THR A 144 8.50 26.70 11.64
N TYR A 145 7.73 25.86 10.94
CA TYR A 145 7.67 25.79 9.48
C TYR A 145 6.27 26.16 9.00
N ARG A 146 6.19 26.92 7.93
CA ARG A 146 4.95 27.26 7.24
C ARG A 146 4.88 26.50 5.94
N LEU A 147 3.91 25.57 5.87
CA LEU A 147 3.72 24.69 4.72
C LEU A 147 2.68 25.29 3.77
N ASN A 148 3.03 25.29 2.47
CA ASN A 148 2.16 25.75 1.38
C ASN A 148 2.23 24.78 0.19
N GLY A 149 1.06 24.35 -0.31
CA GLY A 149 0.98 23.47 -1.47
C GLY A 149 -0.25 22.57 -1.48
N GLU A 150 -0.29 21.65 -2.41
CA GLU A 150 -1.39 20.72 -2.58
C GLU A 150 -0.87 19.29 -2.75
N LYS A 151 -1.48 18.33 -2.04
CA LYS A 151 -1.21 16.89 -2.18
C LYS A 151 -2.46 16.18 -2.67
N THR A 152 -2.29 15.19 -3.54
CA THR A 152 -3.41 14.42 -4.10
C THR A 152 -3.13 12.93 -4.08
N TYR A 153 -4.15 12.12 -4.29
CA TYR A 153 -4.09 10.66 -4.16
C TYR A 153 -3.57 10.19 -2.80
N VAL A 154 -3.94 10.93 -1.74
CA VAL A 154 -3.53 10.57 -0.38
C VAL A 154 -4.38 9.41 0.10
N THR A 155 -3.79 8.22 0.06
CA THR A 155 -4.42 6.96 0.46
C THR A 155 -4.75 6.97 1.94
N ASN A 156 -5.96 6.52 2.32
CA ASN A 156 -6.53 6.51 3.67
C ASN A 156 -6.74 7.92 4.28
N GLY A 157 -6.55 8.99 3.51
CA GLY A 157 -6.49 10.34 4.06
C GLY A 157 -7.76 10.82 4.77
N LEU A 158 -8.97 10.39 4.35
CA LEU A 158 -10.20 10.76 5.04
C LEU A 158 -10.32 10.11 6.44
N ASN A 159 -9.67 8.96 6.63
CA ASN A 159 -9.68 8.20 7.89
C ASN A 159 -8.43 8.46 8.76
N ALA A 160 -7.42 9.15 8.23
CA ALA A 160 -6.17 9.42 8.93
C ALA A 160 -6.37 10.45 10.07
N ALA A 161 -5.68 10.27 11.18
CA ALA A 161 -5.57 11.25 12.25
C ALA A 161 -4.48 12.29 11.97
N PHE A 162 -3.46 11.91 11.20
CA PHE A 162 -2.39 12.78 10.77
C PHE A 162 -1.82 12.33 9.41
N PHE A 163 -1.08 13.23 8.79
CA PHE A 163 -0.45 13.02 7.50
C PHE A 163 1.07 13.15 7.61
N ILE A 164 1.80 12.28 6.91
CA ILE A 164 3.24 12.45 6.66
C ILE A 164 3.35 13.22 5.34
N VAL A 165 3.60 14.52 5.42
CA VAL A 165 3.62 15.43 4.26
C VAL A 165 5.04 15.74 3.86
N PHE A 166 5.37 15.56 2.58
CA PHE A 166 6.67 15.95 2.03
C PHE A 166 6.62 17.37 1.50
N ALA A 167 7.51 18.22 2.00
CA ALA A 167 7.65 19.60 1.55
C ALA A 167 9.12 19.94 1.29
N ILE A 168 9.36 20.85 0.35
CA ILE A 168 10.68 21.36 0.01
C ILE A 168 11.12 22.36 1.09
N THR A 169 12.22 22.06 1.77
CA THR A 169 12.83 22.96 2.76
C THR A 169 14.03 23.69 2.23
N ASP A 170 14.68 23.19 1.16
CA ASP A 170 15.85 23.83 0.55
C ASP A 170 16.04 23.38 -0.91
N VAL A 171 16.91 24.07 -1.64
CA VAL A 171 17.34 23.70 -2.99
C VAL A 171 18.87 23.84 -3.06
N VAL A 172 19.58 22.71 -3.06
CA VAL A 172 21.03 22.64 -3.15
C VAL A 172 21.44 22.13 -4.52
N ASP A 173 22.31 22.83 -5.23
CA ASP A 173 22.78 22.48 -6.58
C ASP A 173 21.65 22.13 -7.55
N LYS A 174 20.59 22.92 -7.56
CA LYS A 174 19.35 22.73 -8.33
C LYS A 174 18.55 21.46 -7.96
N ARG A 175 18.88 20.78 -6.86
CA ARG A 175 18.15 19.63 -6.33
C ARG A 175 17.31 20.05 -5.13
N LYS A 176 16.01 19.77 -5.22
CA LYS A 176 15.05 20.02 -4.13
C LYS A 176 15.37 19.09 -2.96
N GLN A 177 15.46 19.64 -1.77
CA GLN A 177 15.61 18.91 -0.51
C GLN A 177 14.24 18.79 0.15
N PHE A 178 13.82 17.56 0.40
CA PHE A 178 12.49 17.28 0.96
C PHE A 178 12.60 16.89 2.43
N THR A 179 11.79 17.53 3.26
CA THR A 179 11.59 17.15 4.66
C THR A 179 10.20 16.56 4.83
N ALA A 180 10.06 15.55 5.67
CA ALA A 180 8.77 14.99 6.05
C ALA A 180 8.26 15.64 7.33
N PHE A 181 6.99 16.04 7.32
CA PHE A 181 6.31 16.68 8.44
C PHE A 181 5.10 15.85 8.87
N ILE A 182 4.94 15.66 10.18
CA ILE A 182 3.70 15.16 10.75
C ILE A 182 2.71 16.31 10.82
N VAL A 183 1.63 16.22 10.03
CA VAL A 183 0.57 17.23 9.98
C VAL A 183 -0.69 16.62 10.59
N PRO A 184 -1.07 16.98 11.85
CA PRO A 184 -2.34 16.57 12.43
C PRO A 184 -3.53 16.96 11.57
N LYS A 185 -4.60 16.16 11.62
CA LYS A 185 -5.82 16.39 10.82
C LYS A 185 -6.50 17.73 11.08
N ASP A 186 -6.38 18.23 12.30
CA ASP A 186 -6.96 19.48 12.80
C ASP A 186 -6.00 20.67 12.72
N SER A 187 -4.86 20.54 12.03
CA SER A 187 -3.91 21.65 11.87
C SER A 187 -4.56 22.85 11.19
N LYS A 188 -4.32 24.02 11.75
CA LYS A 188 -4.76 25.28 11.12
C LYS A 188 -4.06 25.45 9.76
N GLY A 189 -4.81 25.82 8.74
CA GLY A 189 -4.30 25.95 7.38
C GLY A 189 -4.30 24.65 6.58
N LEU A 190 -4.75 23.52 7.15
CA LEU A 190 -4.99 22.27 6.42
C LEU A 190 -6.46 22.17 6.02
N SER A 191 -6.71 21.90 4.74
CA SER A 191 -8.03 21.51 4.22
C SER A 191 -7.96 20.15 3.57
N ILE A 192 -8.95 19.29 3.84
CA ILE A 192 -9.02 17.92 3.35
C ILE A 192 -10.31 17.77 2.56
N SER A 193 -10.20 17.29 1.33
CA SER A 193 -11.36 17.00 0.48
C SER A 193 -11.27 15.62 -0.15
N PRO A 194 -12.39 14.89 -0.32
CA PRO A 194 -12.40 13.64 -1.06
C PRO A 194 -11.83 13.84 -2.47
N LEU A 195 -11.12 12.84 -2.99
CA LEU A 195 -10.63 12.87 -4.36
C LEU A 195 -11.80 12.71 -5.34
N HIS A 196 -12.14 13.79 -6.04
CA HIS A 196 -13.27 13.79 -6.98
C HIS A 196 -13.06 12.79 -8.12
N GLY A 197 -14.13 12.06 -8.47
CA GLY A 197 -14.13 11.10 -9.57
C GLY A 197 -13.37 9.79 -9.30
N PHE A 198 -12.80 9.62 -8.12
CA PHE A 198 -12.15 8.39 -7.71
C PHE A 198 -13.11 7.56 -6.83
N ASP A 199 -13.69 6.53 -7.43
CA ASP A 199 -14.59 5.58 -6.75
C ASP A 199 -14.11 4.15 -6.99
N ALA A 200 -12.99 3.79 -6.34
CA ALA A 200 -12.39 2.47 -6.38
C ALA A 200 -11.58 2.20 -5.11
N LEU A 201 -11.16 0.94 -4.93
CA LEU A 201 -10.28 0.47 -3.86
C LEU A 201 -10.81 0.70 -2.45
N LYS A 202 -12.14 0.68 -2.28
CA LYS A 202 -12.74 0.77 -0.95
C LYS A 202 -12.40 -0.46 -0.11
N PRO A 203 -12.30 -0.33 1.22
CA PRO A 203 -12.58 0.84 2.06
C PRO A 203 -11.43 1.87 2.12
N SER A 204 -10.36 1.70 1.35
CA SER A 204 -9.32 2.71 1.23
C SER A 204 -9.93 4.01 0.69
N THR A 205 -9.83 5.08 1.47
CA THR A 205 -10.27 6.41 1.04
C THR A 205 -9.11 7.14 0.37
N HIS A 206 -9.44 8.02 -0.58
CA HIS A 206 -8.45 8.87 -1.22
C HIS A 206 -8.88 10.33 -1.11
N CYS A 207 -7.94 11.21 -0.80
CA CYS A 207 -8.22 12.63 -0.63
C CYS A 207 -7.15 13.52 -1.26
N THR A 208 -7.50 14.80 -1.33
CA THR A 208 -6.61 15.92 -1.61
C THR A 208 -6.42 16.70 -0.32
N LEU A 209 -5.18 17.14 -0.06
CA LEU A 209 -4.82 18.06 1.02
C LEU A 209 -4.42 19.39 0.41
N LEU A 210 -5.02 20.47 0.89
CA LEU A 210 -4.57 21.83 0.62
C LEU A 210 -3.92 22.37 1.89
N LEU A 211 -2.68 22.80 1.76
CA LEU A 211 -1.88 23.45 2.80
C LEU A 211 -1.77 24.93 2.45
N ASP A 212 -2.34 25.77 3.28
CA ASP A 212 -2.40 27.23 3.13
C ASP A 212 -1.92 27.88 4.44
N ASP A 213 -0.66 28.29 4.45
CA ASP A 213 0.04 28.77 5.64
C ASP A 213 -0.13 27.83 6.86
N CYS A 214 0.00 26.53 6.63
CA CYS A 214 -0.10 25.52 7.68
C CYS A 214 1.17 25.56 8.54
N GLU A 215 1.05 26.08 9.76
CA GLU A 215 2.18 26.26 10.68
C GLU A 215 2.37 25.03 11.57
N LEU A 216 3.63 24.53 11.62
CA LEU A 216 4.03 23.38 12.42
C LEU A 216 5.34 23.69 13.16
N PRO A 217 5.47 23.28 14.44
CA PRO A 217 6.73 23.40 15.15
C PRO A 217 7.79 22.42 14.63
N ASP A 218 9.05 22.69 14.86
CA ASP A 218 10.18 21.82 14.51
C ASP A 218 10.02 20.38 15.04
N SER A 219 9.33 20.21 16.17
CA SER A 219 9.01 18.88 16.76
C SER A 219 8.14 17.98 15.88
N HIS A 220 7.54 18.52 14.82
CA HIS A 220 6.75 17.76 13.85
C HIS A 220 7.58 17.23 12.66
N ILE A 221 8.90 17.47 12.64
CA ILE A 221 9.78 16.91 11.62
C ILE A 221 9.99 15.42 11.87
N LEU A 222 9.73 14.61 10.84
CA LEU A 222 9.95 13.17 10.82
C LEU A 222 11.26 12.86 10.08
N GLY A 223 12.24 12.35 10.81
CA GLY A 223 13.58 12.06 10.27
C GLY A 223 14.42 13.33 10.05
N ASP A 224 15.41 13.24 9.16
CA ASP A 224 16.37 14.31 8.90
C ASP A 224 15.82 15.35 7.90
N ILE A 225 16.16 16.62 8.15
CA ILE A 225 15.83 17.73 7.24
C ILE A 225 16.48 17.48 5.88
N GLY A 226 15.69 17.59 4.82
CA GLY A 226 16.14 17.45 3.43
C GLY A 226 16.32 16.01 2.96
N LYS A 227 16.13 14.98 3.81
CA LYS A 227 16.41 13.57 3.51
C LYS A 227 15.16 12.72 3.25
N ALA A 228 13.96 13.24 3.47
CA ALA A 228 12.73 12.47 3.44
C ALA A 228 12.51 11.69 2.12
N PHE A 229 12.95 12.25 0.98
CA PHE A 229 12.79 11.57 -0.30
C PHE A 229 13.64 10.29 -0.39
N ASP A 230 14.89 10.35 0.08
CA ASP A 230 15.81 9.21 0.05
C ASP A 230 15.49 8.20 1.15
N ASP A 231 15.19 8.67 2.37
CA ASP A 231 15.09 7.82 3.56
C ASP A 231 13.67 7.25 3.76
N ILE A 232 12.63 7.92 3.23
CA ILE A 232 11.24 7.49 3.41
C ILE A 232 10.59 7.17 2.06
N SER A 233 10.58 8.12 1.07
CA SER A 233 9.80 7.94 -0.15
C SER A 233 10.29 6.80 -1.03
N LYS A 234 11.59 6.69 -1.27
CA LYS A 234 12.16 5.61 -2.07
C LYS A 234 11.95 4.23 -1.43
N PRO A 235 12.32 4.00 -0.14
CA PRO A 235 12.08 2.72 0.51
C PRO A 235 10.59 2.35 0.61
N PHE A 236 9.71 3.33 0.85
CA PHE A 236 8.28 3.11 0.86
C PHE A 236 7.79 2.65 -0.52
N ARG A 237 8.30 3.28 -1.58
CA ARG A 237 7.93 2.93 -2.95
C ARG A 237 8.42 1.53 -3.35
N GLU A 238 9.64 1.17 -2.99
CA GLU A 238 10.19 -0.17 -3.23
C GLU A 238 9.35 -1.24 -2.52
N TYR A 239 8.97 -0.96 -1.28
CA TYR A 239 8.04 -1.80 -0.53
C TYR A 239 6.68 -1.93 -1.24
N GLU A 240 6.03 -0.82 -1.62
CA GLU A 240 4.74 -0.85 -2.32
C GLU A 240 4.82 -1.65 -3.63
N ASP A 241 5.85 -1.44 -4.44
CA ASP A 241 5.99 -2.10 -5.73
C ASP A 241 6.04 -3.64 -5.61
N VAL A 242 6.64 -4.15 -4.53
CA VAL A 242 6.69 -5.58 -4.22
C VAL A 242 5.37 -6.05 -3.63
N MET A 243 4.87 -5.35 -2.61
CA MET A 243 3.77 -5.85 -1.79
C MET A 243 2.41 -5.82 -2.50
N MET A 244 2.23 -4.91 -3.50
CA MET A 244 0.94 -4.76 -4.19
C MET A 244 0.59 -5.89 -5.15
N LEU A 245 1.52 -6.80 -5.50
CA LEU A 245 1.19 -8.00 -6.27
C LEU A 245 0.29 -8.96 -5.49
N ALA A 246 0.42 -9.01 -4.16
CA ALA A 246 -0.34 -9.92 -3.32
C ALA A 246 -1.85 -9.58 -3.27
N PRO A 247 -2.28 -8.33 -2.97
CA PRO A 247 -3.68 -7.94 -3.08
C PRO A 247 -4.28 -8.19 -4.48
N LEU A 248 -3.48 -7.99 -5.54
CA LEU A 248 -3.92 -8.29 -6.91
C LEU A 248 -4.20 -9.78 -7.10
N ALA A 249 -3.27 -10.66 -6.71
CA ALA A 249 -3.46 -12.11 -6.81
C ALA A 249 -4.71 -12.57 -6.04
N GLY A 250 -4.89 -12.09 -4.80
CA GLY A 250 -6.08 -12.41 -4.01
C GLY A 250 -7.38 -11.88 -4.63
N ALA A 251 -7.37 -10.67 -5.18
CA ALA A 251 -8.53 -10.09 -5.86
C ALA A 251 -8.88 -10.85 -7.15
N MET A 252 -7.87 -11.28 -7.92
CA MET A 252 -8.04 -12.10 -9.13
C MET A 252 -8.69 -13.43 -8.78
N GLN A 253 -8.23 -14.12 -7.72
CA GLN A 253 -8.85 -15.35 -7.25
C GLN A 253 -10.30 -15.12 -6.80
N SER A 254 -10.57 -14.06 -6.02
CA SER A 254 -11.93 -13.71 -5.60
C SER A 254 -12.84 -13.44 -6.80
N LEU A 255 -12.33 -12.79 -7.83
CA LEU A 255 -13.10 -12.52 -9.05
C LEU A 255 -13.45 -13.82 -9.80
N ILE A 256 -12.51 -14.74 -9.95
CA ILE A 256 -12.77 -16.05 -10.57
C ILE A 256 -13.85 -16.79 -9.78
N ASP A 257 -13.72 -16.87 -8.46
CA ASP A 257 -14.68 -17.56 -7.60
C ASP A 257 -16.10 -16.95 -7.72
N GLN A 258 -16.20 -15.61 -7.74
CA GLN A 258 -17.47 -14.90 -7.89
C GLN A 258 -18.09 -15.09 -9.29
N LEU A 259 -17.28 -15.11 -10.35
CA LEU A 259 -17.75 -15.35 -11.71
C LEU A 259 -18.29 -16.78 -11.85
N CYS A 260 -17.55 -17.78 -11.36
CA CYS A 260 -17.97 -19.18 -11.37
C CYS A 260 -19.24 -19.42 -10.51
N ALA A 261 -19.38 -18.69 -9.40
CA ALA A 261 -20.59 -18.77 -8.56
C ALA A 261 -21.78 -18.03 -9.19
N HIS A 262 -21.54 -17.00 -10.01
CA HIS A 262 -22.59 -16.26 -10.71
C HIS A 262 -23.19 -17.10 -11.85
N ASP A 263 -22.34 -17.71 -12.65
CA ASP A 263 -22.70 -18.64 -13.71
C ASP A 263 -21.53 -19.59 -14.00
N ALA A 264 -21.69 -20.88 -13.71
CA ALA A 264 -20.64 -21.87 -13.86
C ALA A 264 -20.19 -22.07 -15.33
N GLU A 265 -21.04 -21.73 -16.30
CA GLU A 265 -20.73 -21.83 -17.72
C GLU A 265 -20.22 -20.53 -18.34
N LEU A 266 -20.18 -19.45 -17.55
CA LEU A 266 -19.75 -18.13 -18.01
C LEU A 266 -18.35 -18.10 -18.58
N ILE A 267 -17.45 -18.91 -18.01
CA ILE A 267 -16.04 -18.99 -18.43
C ILE A 267 -15.80 -20.39 -19.02
N ALA A 268 -15.46 -20.44 -20.29
CA ALA A 268 -15.04 -21.71 -20.92
C ALA A 268 -13.81 -22.29 -20.20
N ASN A 269 -13.70 -23.63 -20.15
CA ASN A 269 -12.67 -24.32 -19.36
C ASN A 269 -11.23 -23.94 -19.71
N ASP A 270 -10.93 -23.63 -20.98
CA ASP A 270 -9.63 -23.15 -21.43
C ASP A 270 -9.31 -21.76 -20.87
N ASN A 271 -10.24 -20.82 -20.93
CA ASN A 271 -10.11 -19.50 -20.35
C ASN A 271 -10.01 -19.54 -18.81
N LEU A 272 -10.79 -20.39 -18.16
CA LEU A 272 -10.72 -20.61 -16.72
C LEU A 272 -9.35 -21.14 -16.31
N GLY A 273 -8.85 -22.17 -17.02
CA GLY A 273 -7.52 -22.71 -16.81
C GLY A 273 -6.40 -21.65 -16.97
N GLN A 274 -6.54 -20.78 -17.98
CA GLN A 274 -5.60 -19.68 -18.20
C GLN A 274 -5.64 -18.65 -17.06
N LEU A 275 -6.84 -18.21 -16.62
CA LEU A 275 -7.01 -17.25 -15.54
C LEU A 275 -6.44 -17.78 -14.21
N LEU A 276 -6.68 -19.07 -13.90
CA LEU A 276 -6.13 -19.73 -12.71
C LEU A 276 -4.60 -19.79 -12.77
N ALA A 277 -4.02 -20.19 -13.91
CA ALA A 277 -2.57 -20.27 -14.09
C ALA A 277 -1.89 -18.89 -13.95
N ILE A 278 -2.52 -17.84 -14.49
CA ILE A 278 -2.03 -16.45 -14.34
C ILE A 278 -2.06 -16.05 -12.87
N THR A 279 -3.17 -16.30 -12.17
CA THR A 279 -3.36 -15.91 -10.75
C THR A 279 -2.32 -16.60 -9.86
N GLU A 280 -2.13 -17.91 -10.01
CA GLU A 280 -1.10 -18.69 -9.29
C GLU A 280 0.31 -18.16 -9.59
N SER A 281 0.60 -17.84 -10.86
CA SER A 281 1.90 -17.28 -11.26
C SER A 281 2.17 -15.91 -10.59
N VAL A 282 1.16 -15.03 -10.49
CA VAL A 282 1.29 -13.73 -9.80
C VAL A 282 1.54 -13.94 -8.31
N GLU A 283 0.89 -14.90 -7.67
CA GLU A 283 1.12 -15.25 -6.26
C GLU A 283 2.56 -15.73 -6.02
N VAL A 284 3.07 -16.62 -6.87
CA VAL A 284 4.45 -17.11 -6.81
C VAL A 284 5.45 -15.96 -7.00
N LEU A 285 5.23 -15.09 -7.99
CA LEU A 285 6.09 -13.93 -8.24
C LEU A 285 6.04 -12.94 -7.06
N SER A 286 4.88 -12.72 -6.46
CA SER A 286 4.73 -11.90 -5.25
C SER A 286 5.56 -12.45 -4.08
N SER A 287 5.46 -13.76 -3.81
CA SER A 287 6.22 -14.40 -2.75
C SER A 287 7.74 -14.34 -3.00
N GLN A 288 8.17 -14.57 -4.24
CA GLN A 288 9.58 -14.49 -4.59
C GLN A 288 10.13 -13.06 -4.51
N ALA A 289 9.36 -12.05 -4.95
CA ALA A 289 9.73 -10.64 -4.84
C ALA A 289 9.83 -10.20 -3.37
N ALA A 290 8.90 -10.65 -2.53
CA ALA A 290 8.92 -10.41 -1.08
C ALA A 290 10.15 -11.03 -0.40
N SER A 291 10.55 -12.26 -0.82
CA SER A 291 11.77 -12.90 -0.33
C SER A 291 13.04 -12.11 -0.71
N GLN A 292 13.09 -11.55 -1.92
CA GLN A 292 14.22 -10.71 -2.35
C GLN A 292 14.28 -9.38 -1.57
N LEU A 293 13.11 -8.77 -1.31
CA LEU A 293 13.04 -7.56 -0.49
C LEU A 293 13.52 -7.82 0.94
N GLU A 294 13.21 -8.98 1.53
CA GLU A 294 13.67 -9.37 2.88
C GLU A 294 15.19 -9.48 2.97
N GLN A 295 15.82 -10.03 1.94
CA GLN A 295 17.25 -10.28 1.96
C GLN A 295 18.10 -9.00 1.87
N ALA A 296 17.50 -7.88 1.47
CA ALA A 296 18.18 -6.58 1.27
C ALA A 296 19.53 -6.71 0.51
N ASN A 297 19.64 -7.73 -0.37
CA ASN A 297 20.87 -8.01 -1.08
C ASN A 297 20.96 -7.10 -2.32
N PRO A 298 21.98 -6.25 -2.44
CA PRO A 298 22.13 -5.35 -3.59
C PRO A 298 22.25 -6.08 -4.94
N HIS A 299 22.57 -7.38 -4.93
CA HIS A 299 22.63 -8.21 -6.15
C HIS A 299 21.28 -8.85 -6.51
N THR A 300 20.28 -8.81 -5.65
CA THR A 300 18.94 -9.30 -5.92
C THR A 300 17.98 -8.15 -6.08
N ASN A 301 17.49 -7.94 -7.29
CA ASN A 301 16.54 -6.87 -7.61
C ASN A 301 15.21 -7.47 -8.03
N PRO A 302 14.11 -7.25 -7.30
CA PRO A 302 12.81 -7.82 -7.64
C PRO A 302 12.15 -7.19 -8.88
N ILE A 303 12.81 -6.24 -9.56
CA ILE A 303 12.23 -5.48 -10.68
C ILE A 303 11.65 -6.40 -11.76
N SER A 304 12.39 -7.43 -12.17
CA SER A 304 11.91 -8.36 -13.22
C SER A 304 10.67 -9.12 -12.77
N LEU A 305 10.60 -9.54 -11.50
CA LEU A 305 9.43 -10.23 -10.94
C LEU A 305 8.21 -9.31 -10.90
N ILE A 306 8.41 -8.04 -10.49
CA ILE A 306 7.36 -7.02 -10.45
C ILE A 306 6.84 -6.74 -11.86
N ILE A 307 7.73 -6.52 -12.84
CA ILE A 307 7.35 -6.27 -14.23
C ILE A 307 6.55 -7.45 -14.78
N THR A 308 7.04 -8.69 -14.61
CA THR A 308 6.37 -9.90 -15.09
C THR A 308 4.99 -10.06 -14.43
N GLY A 309 4.90 -9.91 -13.10
CA GLY A 309 3.62 -9.97 -12.38
C GLY A 309 2.61 -8.96 -12.93
N ARG A 310 3.02 -7.73 -13.19
CA ARG A 310 2.13 -6.69 -13.75
C ARG A 310 1.70 -6.99 -15.18
N LEU A 311 2.58 -7.56 -16.03
CA LEU A 311 2.21 -7.99 -17.38
C LEU A 311 1.18 -9.14 -17.34
N LEU A 312 1.32 -10.06 -16.41
CA LEU A 312 0.34 -11.13 -16.19
C LEU A 312 -1.01 -10.58 -15.73
N VAL A 313 -1.02 -9.62 -14.80
CA VAL A 313 -2.26 -8.93 -14.37
C VAL A 313 -2.90 -8.15 -15.52
N GLU A 314 -2.12 -7.50 -16.37
CA GLU A 314 -2.64 -6.83 -17.56
C GLU A 314 -3.32 -7.82 -18.52
N HIS A 315 -2.68 -8.98 -18.74
CA HIS A 315 -3.28 -10.04 -19.56
C HIS A 315 -4.56 -10.60 -18.93
N PHE A 316 -4.57 -10.82 -17.60
CA PHE A 316 -5.78 -11.20 -16.87
C PHE A 316 -6.91 -10.19 -17.11
N ASN A 317 -6.64 -8.88 -16.93
CA ASN A 317 -7.64 -7.82 -17.12
C ASN A 317 -8.19 -7.80 -18.56
N GLN A 318 -7.34 -8.03 -19.57
CA GLN A 318 -7.76 -8.11 -20.96
C GLN A 318 -8.70 -9.30 -21.21
N THR A 319 -8.37 -10.47 -20.66
CA THR A 319 -9.21 -11.67 -20.75
C THR A 319 -10.55 -11.46 -20.08
N ILE A 320 -10.55 -10.93 -18.83
CA ILE A 320 -11.80 -10.61 -18.11
C ILE A 320 -12.66 -9.61 -18.88
N LYS A 321 -12.07 -8.57 -19.46
CA LYS A 321 -12.78 -7.57 -20.25
C LYS A 321 -13.48 -8.20 -21.47
N GLN A 322 -12.81 -9.12 -22.15
CA GLN A 322 -13.39 -9.85 -23.28
C GLN A 322 -14.57 -10.73 -22.85
N LEU A 323 -14.40 -11.49 -21.76
CA LEU A 323 -15.42 -12.41 -21.24
C LEU A 323 -16.64 -11.66 -20.66
N SER A 324 -16.43 -10.48 -20.08
CA SER A 324 -17.50 -9.72 -19.40
C SER A 324 -18.23 -8.72 -20.31
N ALA A 325 -17.79 -8.51 -21.55
CA ALA A 325 -18.27 -7.44 -22.42
C ALA A 325 -19.79 -7.48 -22.69
N GLU A 326 -20.40 -8.66 -22.75
CA GLU A 326 -21.81 -8.87 -23.09
C GLU A 326 -22.60 -9.53 -21.96
N GLN A 327 -22.02 -9.63 -20.75
CA GLN A 327 -22.62 -10.38 -19.64
C GLN A 327 -23.29 -9.46 -18.60
N PRO A 328 -24.48 -9.82 -18.11
CA PRO A 328 -25.19 -9.06 -17.08
C PRO A 328 -24.59 -9.33 -15.68
N LEU A 329 -23.39 -8.84 -15.41
CA LEU A 329 -22.71 -9.01 -14.13
C LEU A 329 -23.34 -8.15 -13.03
N ASN A 330 -23.34 -8.67 -11.79
CA ASN A 330 -23.79 -7.92 -10.63
C ASN A 330 -22.78 -6.80 -10.23
N ASP A 331 -23.22 -5.88 -9.37
CA ASP A 331 -22.42 -4.70 -9.02
C ASP A 331 -21.18 -5.05 -8.19
N ALA A 332 -21.17 -6.14 -7.43
CA ALA A 332 -20.01 -6.59 -6.66
C ALA A 332 -18.87 -7.05 -7.60
N ILE A 333 -19.21 -7.87 -8.61
CA ILE A 333 -18.27 -8.32 -9.63
C ILE A 333 -17.71 -7.12 -10.44
N LYS A 334 -18.59 -6.22 -10.90
CA LYS A 334 -18.17 -5.00 -11.62
C LYS A 334 -17.22 -4.14 -10.82
N ARG A 335 -17.48 -3.98 -9.52
CA ARG A 335 -16.60 -3.24 -8.60
C ARG A 335 -15.25 -3.91 -8.48
N LEU A 336 -15.20 -5.22 -8.28
CA LEU A 336 -13.96 -5.96 -8.13
C LEU A 336 -13.11 -5.91 -9.42
N ILE A 337 -13.72 -6.02 -10.60
CA ILE A 337 -13.05 -5.82 -11.89
C ILE A 337 -12.40 -4.42 -11.93
N LYS A 338 -13.16 -3.38 -11.59
CA LYS A 338 -12.66 -2.00 -11.55
C LYS A 338 -11.51 -1.83 -10.54
N ASP A 339 -11.64 -2.43 -9.37
CA ASP A 339 -10.62 -2.34 -8.32
C ASP A 339 -9.30 -3.01 -8.75
N ILE A 340 -9.35 -4.18 -9.39
CA ILE A 340 -8.18 -4.85 -9.96
C ILE A 340 -7.52 -3.97 -11.04
N GLU A 341 -8.32 -3.41 -11.95
CA GLU A 341 -7.82 -2.51 -13.00
C GLU A 341 -7.15 -1.27 -12.41
N VAL A 342 -7.79 -0.60 -11.45
CA VAL A 342 -7.25 0.60 -10.80
C VAL A 342 -5.97 0.28 -10.03
N LEU A 343 -5.95 -0.79 -9.23
CA LEU A 343 -4.77 -1.18 -8.45
C LEU A 343 -3.59 -1.55 -9.35
N SER A 344 -3.84 -2.27 -10.45
CA SER A 344 -2.79 -2.64 -11.42
C SER A 344 -2.19 -1.44 -12.15
N ASN A 345 -2.94 -0.34 -12.29
CA ASN A 345 -2.50 0.88 -12.96
C ASN A 345 -1.77 1.88 -12.04
N ILE A 346 -1.73 1.63 -10.73
CA ILE A 346 -0.95 2.46 -9.80
C ILE A 346 0.51 2.47 -10.24
N ALA A 347 1.09 3.69 -10.41
CA ALA A 347 2.47 3.94 -10.82
C ALA A 347 2.87 3.36 -12.19
N GLN A 348 1.95 3.24 -13.12
CA GLN A 348 2.22 2.71 -14.46
C GLN A 348 3.39 3.42 -15.18
N SER A 349 3.47 4.76 -15.08
CA SER A 349 4.58 5.53 -15.67
C SER A 349 5.95 5.18 -15.06
N VAL A 350 6.00 4.96 -13.75
CA VAL A 350 7.23 4.54 -13.03
C VAL A 350 7.64 3.14 -13.46
N ASN A 351 6.69 2.23 -13.62
CA ASN A 351 6.98 0.86 -14.07
C ASN A 351 7.51 0.85 -15.51
N LYS A 352 7.00 1.71 -16.38
CA LYS A 352 7.55 1.87 -17.73
C LYS A 352 9.00 2.36 -17.72
N ILE A 353 9.34 3.29 -16.83
CA ILE A 353 10.72 3.74 -16.63
C ILE A 353 11.61 2.59 -16.12
N LYS A 354 11.13 1.76 -15.21
CA LYS A 354 11.86 0.57 -14.73
C LYS A 354 12.13 -0.42 -15.87
N GLN A 355 11.17 -0.68 -16.76
CA GLN A 355 11.37 -1.51 -17.95
C GLN A 355 12.47 -0.94 -18.87
N ILE A 356 12.45 0.36 -19.12
CA ILE A 356 13.47 1.04 -19.93
C ILE A 356 14.86 0.91 -19.28
N ASN A 357 14.96 1.15 -17.97
CA ASN A 357 16.23 1.06 -17.24
C ASN A 357 16.79 -0.37 -17.26
N LEU A 358 15.94 -1.39 -17.14
CA LEU A 358 16.36 -2.78 -17.27
C LEU A 358 16.98 -3.08 -18.64
N ALA A 359 16.37 -2.57 -19.71
CA ALA A 359 16.89 -2.74 -21.07
C ALA A 359 18.20 -1.96 -21.29
N ILE A 360 18.33 -0.75 -20.72
CA ILE A 360 19.57 0.04 -20.80
C ILE A 360 20.71 -0.71 -20.09
N HIS A 361 20.45 -1.21 -18.89
CA HIS A 361 21.43 -1.96 -18.11
C HIS A 361 21.94 -3.20 -18.85
N TYR A 362 21.03 -3.98 -19.44
CA TYR A 362 21.37 -5.15 -20.26
C TYR A 362 22.30 -4.77 -21.43
N ARG A 363 21.96 -3.72 -22.18
CA ARG A 363 22.79 -3.26 -23.31
C ARG A 363 24.18 -2.76 -22.89
N GLN A 364 24.32 -2.21 -21.69
CA GLN A 364 25.61 -1.76 -21.17
C GLN A 364 26.52 -2.92 -20.76
N GLN A 365 25.96 -4.03 -20.28
CA GLN A 365 26.70 -5.23 -19.93
C GLN A 365 27.22 -6.02 -21.15
N GLU A 366 26.50 -5.97 -22.28
CA GLU A 366 26.96 -6.64 -23.51
C GLU A 366 28.05 -5.87 -24.27
N LEU A 367 28.28 -4.59 -23.91
CA LEU A 367 29.31 -3.74 -24.53
C LEU A 367 30.63 -3.68 -23.74
N THR A 368 30.70 -4.35 -22.59
CA THR A 368 31.90 -4.51 -21.75
C THR A 368 32.38 -5.97 -21.79
#